data_c7d7492ae5d6c05dadd827e883046f7a
#
_entry.id   c7d7492ae5d6c05dadd827e883046f7a
#
_cell.length_a   1.000
_cell.length_b   1.000
_cell.length_c   1.000
_cell.angle_alpha   90.00
_cell.angle_beta   90.00
_cell.angle_gamma   90.00
#
_symmetry.space_group_name_H-M   'P 1'
#
loop_
_entity.id
_entity.type
_entity.pdbx_description
1 polymer ?
#
loop_
_entity_poly.entity_id
_entity_poly.type
_entity_poly.pdbx_seq_one_letter_code
_entity_poly.pdbx_strand_id
1 'polypeptide(L)' 'MSKRVTRTGKDGDGDITSLCGDGFRDSKATAIANISANANAYYVEEVAPRVYVEVVYGHLRTTADETDANNLDNLPPC' A
#
# COMPACT_ATOMS: atom_id res chain seq x y z
N MET A 1 -7.78 1.59 13.07
CA MET A 1 -8.17 0.34 12.39
C MET A 1 -7.40 0.21 11.08
N SER A 2 -6.97 -1.00 10.75
CA SER A 2 -6.23 -1.25 9.52
C SER A 2 -7.18 -1.47 8.36
N LYS A 3 -6.81 -0.95 7.17
CA LYS A 3 -7.58 -1.14 5.94
C LYS A 3 -6.85 -2.12 5.03
N ARG A 4 -7.58 -3.09 4.50
CA ARG A 4 -7.00 -4.06 3.57
C ARG A 4 -6.92 -3.48 2.17
N VAL A 5 -5.72 -3.46 1.61
CA VAL A 5 -5.49 -2.98 0.26
C VAL A 5 -5.55 -4.17 -0.69
N THR A 6 -6.45 -4.10 -1.68
CA THR A 6 -6.63 -5.16 -2.66
C THR A 6 -6.26 -4.72 -4.07
N ARG A 7 -6.16 -3.41 -4.30
CA ARG A 7 -5.81 -2.83 -5.59
C ARG A 7 -5.00 -1.56 -5.38
N THR A 8 -4.22 -1.18 -6.37
CA THR A 8 -3.41 0.04 -6.31
C THR A 8 -3.54 0.83 -7.60
N GLY A 9 -3.47 2.17 -7.49
CA GLY A 9 -3.29 3.02 -8.64
C GLY A 9 -1.82 3.33 -8.81
N LYS A 10 -1.35 3.35 -10.06
CA LYS A 10 0.05 3.65 -10.39
C LYS A 10 0.12 4.72 -11.47
N ASP A 11 1.21 5.49 -11.47
CA ASP A 11 1.49 6.44 -12.54
C ASP A 11 2.32 5.78 -13.65
N GLY A 12 2.74 6.57 -14.62
CA GLY A 12 3.50 6.07 -15.75
C GLY A 12 4.88 5.52 -15.40
N ASP A 13 5.41 5.89 -14.24
CA ASP A 13 6.71 5.43 -13.75
C ASP A 13 6.59 4.20 -12.84
N GLY A 14 5.37 3.76 -12.57
CA GLY A 14 5.11 2.63 -11.69
C GLY A 14 5.01 2.99 -10.23
N ASP A 15 5.05 4.27 -9.88
CA ASP A 15 4.86 4.71 -8.50
C ASP A 15 3.41 4.55 -8.08
N ILE A 16 3.21 4.12 -6.85
CA ILE A 16 1.86 3.99 -6.28
C ILE A 16 1.29 5.38 -6.03
N THR A 17 0.14 5.65 -6.63
CA THR A 17 -0.55 6.94 -6.49
C THR A 17 -1.82 6.84 -5.65
N SER A 18 -2.34 5.64 -5.45
CA SER A 18 -3.52 5.42 -4.61
C SER A 18 -3.55 4.00 -4.08
N LEU A 19 -4.26 3.82 -2.97
CA LEU A 19 -4.52 2.52 -2.37
C LEU A 19 -6.02 2.30 -2.38
N CYS A 20 -6.44 1.16 -2.90
CA CYS A 20 -7.86 0.82 -3.04
C CYS A 20 -8.16 -0.49 -2.32
N GLY A 21 -9.35 -0.56 -1.77
CA GLY A 21 -9.84 -1.77 -1.13
C GLY A 21 -11.36 -1.75 -1.12
N ASP A 22 -11.94 -2.66 -0.35
CA ASP A 22 -13.38 -2.75 -0.24
C ASP A 22 -13.92 -1.52 0.47
N GLY A 23 -14.67 -0.70 -0.28
CA GLY A 23 -15.31 0.49 0.27
C GLY A 23 -14.42 1.72 0.40
N PHE A 24 -13.16 1.68 -0.09
CA PHE A 24 -12.32 2.87 -0.01
C PHE A 24 -11.37 3.03 -1.20
N ARG A 25 -10.98 4.26 -1.43
CA ARG A 25 -9.92 4.63 -2.36
C ARG A 25 -9.22 5.86 -1.78
N ASP A 26 -8.00 5.68 -1.30
CA ASP A 26 -7.22 6.74 -0.68
C ASP A 26 -6.07 7.15 -1.60
N SER A 27 -5.91 8.45 -1.82
CA SER A 27 -4.79 8.97 -2.60
C SER A 27 -3.48 8.74 -1.85
N LYS A 28 -2.36 8.84 -2.57
CA LYS A 28 -1.03 8.73 -1.96
C LYS A 28 -0.86 9.71 -0.80
N ALA A 29 -1.27 10.96 -0.97
CA ALA A 29 -1.15 11.97 0.09
C ALA A 29 -1.96 11.59 1.32
N THR A 30 -3.20 11.12 1.12
CA THR A 30 -4.05 10.67 2.22
C THR A 30 -3.45 9.44 2.91
N ALA A 31 -2.95 8.50 2.12
CA ALA A 31 -2.33 7.28 2.67
C ALA A 31 -1.09 7.62 3.50
N ILE A 32 -0.25 8.52 3.03
CA ILE A 32 0.94 8.96 3.77
C ILE A 32 0.54 9.60 5.10
N ALA A 33 -0.47 10.47 5.10
CA ALA A 33 -0.96 11.10 6.32
C ALA A 33 -1.49 10.06 7.30
N ASN A 34 -2.24 9.08 6.82
CA ASN A 34 -2.80 8.03 7.67
C ASN A 34 -1.71 7.15 8.26
N ILE A 35 -0.69 6.80 7.48
CA ILE A 35 0.44 5.99 7.96
C ILE A 35 1.26 6.77 8.97
N SER A 36 1.43 8.08 8.79
CA SER A 36 2.14 8.93 9.75
C SER A 36 1.43 8.96 11.10
N ALA A 37 0.10 8.89 11.11
CA ALA A 37 -0.68 8.83 12.33
C ALA A 37 -0.75 7.42 12.91
N ASN A 38 -0.68 6.38 12.08
CA ASN A 38 -0.80 4.99 12.49
C ASN A 38 0.00 4.11 11.53
N ALA A 39 1.13 3.57 11.99
CA ALA A 39 2.01 2.76 11.16
C ALA A 39 1.32 1.51 10.59
N ASN A 40 0.22 1.07 11.16
CA ASN A 40 -0.54 -0.10 10.74
C ASN A 40 -1.83 0.27 10.00
N ALA A 41 -1.88 1.46 9.38
CA ALA A 41 -3.10 1.96 8.75
C ALA A 41 -3.57 1.09 7.58
N TYR A 42 -2.65 0.51 6.81
CA TYR A 42 -2.96 -0.30 5.63
C TYR A 42 -2.16 -1.59 5.66
N TYR A 43 -2.77 -2.67 5.14
CA TYR A 43 -2.08 -3.96 5.03
C TYR A 43 -2.47 -4.67 3.73
N VAL A 44 -1.65 -5.62 3.32
CA VAL A 44 -1.87 -6.46 2.16
C VAL A 44 -1.85 -7.91 2.60
N GLU A 45 -2.87 -8.68 2.23
CA GLU A 45 -2.97 -10.12 2.52
C GLU A 45 -3.10 -10.97 1.27
N GLU A 46 -3.09 -10.35 0.09
CA GLU A 46 -3.23 -11.07 -1.17
C GLU A 46 -2.07 -12.04 -1.38
N VAL A 47 -0.92 -11.73 -0.79
CA VAL A 47 0.22 -12.64 -0.72
C VAL A 47 0.53 -12.83 0.76
N ALA A 48 0.39 -14.05 1.27
CA ALA A 48 0.70 -14.34 2.68
C ALA A 48 2.21 -14.38 2.89
N PRO A 49 2.71 -13.94 4.07
CA PRO A 49 1.97 -13.42 5.21
C PRO A 49 1.53 -11.96 5.03
N ARG A 50 0.65 -11.52 5.94
CA ARG A 50 0.21 -10.12 5.96
C ARG A 50 1.41 -9.20 6.11
N VAL A 51 1.45 -8.16 5.28
CA VAL A 51 2.45 -7.10 5.38
C VAL A 51 1.77 -5.74 5.44
N TYR A 52 2.39 -4.79 6.13
CA TYR A 52 1.85 -3.45 6.24
C TYR A 52 2.48 -2.53 5.21
N VAL A 53 1.69 -1.56 4.74
CA VAL A 53 2.17 -0.53 3.83
C VAL A 53 2.95 0.50 4.64
N GLU A 54 4.14 0.85 4.17
CA GLU A 54 4.99 1.86 4.80
C GLU A 54 5.34 2.96 3.81
N VAL A 55 5.85 4.07 4.34
CA VAL A 55 6.32 5.19 3.53
C VAL A 55 7.84 5.24 3.61
N VAL A 56 8.51 5.15 2.46
CA VAL A 56 9.97 5.24 2.36
C VAL A 56 10.31 6.28 1.30
N TYR A 57 11.01 7.33 1.72
CA TYR A 57 11.37 8.45 0.83
C TYR A 57 10.17 9.01 0.06
N GLY A 58 9.02 9.12 0.73
CA GLY A 58 7.81 9.65 0.11
C GLY A 58 7.09 8.67 -0.81
N HIS A 59 7.53 7.42 -0.88
CA HIS A 59 6.90 6.38 -1.70
C HIS A 59 6.20 5.35 -0.83
N LEU A 60 5.08 4.84 -1.31
CA LEU A 60 4.35 3.77 -0.63
C LEU A 60 4.91 2.42 -1.06
N ARG A 61 5.19 1.56 -0.08
CA ARG A 61 5.67 0.20 -0.33
C ARG A 61 5.22 -0.71 0.81
N THR A 62 5.29 -2.01 0.61
CA THR A 62 5.07 -2.95 1.70
C THR A 62 6.39 -3.18 2.44
N THR A 63 6.28 -3.50 3.74
CA THR A 63 7.45 -3.86 4.53
C THR A 63 8.16 -5.03 3.85
N ALA A 64 9.47 -4.88 3.64
CA ALA A 64 10.27 -5.93 3.04
C ALA A 64 10.33 -7.11 4.01
N ASP A 65 9.95 -8.26 3.53
CA ASP A 65 10.15 -9.51 4.21
C ASP A 65 11.41 -10.17 3.64
N GLU A 66 11.44 -11.46 3.52
CA GLU A 66 12.60 -12.20 3.00
C GLU A 66 12.77 -12.07 1.49
N THR A 67 11.85 -11.41 0.82
CA THR A 67 11.91 -11.18 -0.62
C THR A 67 12.01 -9.69 -0.91
N ASP A 68 12.68 -9.34 -2.00
CA ASP A 68 12.76 -7.96 -2.46
C ASP A 68 11.48 -7.48 -3.16
N ALA A 69 10.48 -8.35 -3.28
CA ALA A 69 9.25 -8.03 -3.99
C ALA A 69 8.37 -7.08 -3.15
N ASN A 70 8.01 -5.97 -3.76
CA ASN A 70 7.01 -5.07 -3.19
C ASN A 70 5.63 -5.64 -3.50
N ASN A 71 4.93 -6.10 -2.48
CA ASN A 71 3.61 -6.74 -2.67
C ASN A 71 2.59 -5.82 -3.32
N LEU A 72 2.74 -4.51 -3.18
CA LEU A 72 1.85 -3.55 -3.86
C LEU A 72 1.95 -3.63 -5.37
N ASP A 73 3.11 -3.99 -5.91
CA ASP A 73 3.31 -4.10 -7.36
C ASP A 73 2.58 -5.29 -7.96
N ASN A 74 2.18 -6.24 -7.15
CA ASN A 74 1.48 -7.46 -7.60
C ASN A 74 -0.04 -7.32 -7.56
N LEU A 75 -0.55 -6.20 -7.06
CA LEU A 75 -1.99 -5.99 -6.97
C LEU A 75 -2.55 -5.46 -8.29
N PRO A 76 -3.79 -5.82 -8.63
CA PRO A 76 -4.41 -5.28 -9.84
C PRO A 76 -4.65 -3.78 -9.70
N PRO A 77 -4.83 -3.06 -10.82
CA PRO A 77 -5.10 -1.62 -10.76
C PRO A 77 -6.50 -1.33 -10.21
N CYS A 78 -6.58 -0.18 -9.58
CA CYS A 78 -7.88 0.33 -9.13
C CYS A 78 -8.73 0.76 -10.33
#